data_d891e1a38cfaea8a05b69cdbcfd53dd8
#
_entry.id   d891e1a38cfaea8a05b69cdbcfd53dd8
#
_cell.length_a   1.000
_cell.length_b   1.000
_cell.length_c   1.000
_cell.angle_alpha   90.00
_cell.angle_beta   90.00
_cell.angle_gamma   90.00
#
_symmetry.space_group_name_H-M   'P 1'
#
loop_
_entity.id
_entity.type
_entity.pdbx_description
1 polymer ?
#
loop_
_entity_poly.entity_id
_entity_poly.type
_entity_poly.pdbx_seq_one_letter_code
_entity_poly.pdbx_strand_id
1 'polypeptide(L)'
;GNEPLYNTVDAALLFINCVYLYYEATKDMEFVREVYPVMERIMDGYQSGTKFGIHMDTDGLICAGEGLAQVTWMDVRVGEILPTPRHGKPVEINAYWYNALKIMETFTEETETSRYYAQLAEKVRDSFTEKFWMSQKNCLKDLVSGTEADTQIRCNQIWALSMPFTMLEPEKERKIVETVFEKLYTFYGMRTLEEADPEFHPYYEGAMEKRDMAYHQGTVWTFPLGAYYLAYLKVHAYSERAKQDVKEQLEVLECALKEGCIGQLPEIYDGKNPVSSKGCFAQAWSVGELLRVYEQIEKKKK
;
A
#
# COMPACT_ATOMS: atom_id res chain seq x y z
N GLY A 1 -26.88 -2.44 11.21
CA GLY A 1 -26.48 -3.80 11.49
C GLY A 1 -26.01 -3.91 12.92
N ASN A 2 -26.30 -5.01 13.56
CA ASN A 2 -25.96 -5.22 14.97
C ASN A 2 -24.60 -5.92 15.16
N GLU A 3 -23.96 -6.33 14.06
CA GLU A 3 -22.64 -6.96 14.11
C GLU A 3 -21.62 -6.15 13.29
N PRO A 4 -20.41 -5.93 13.80
CA PRO A 4 -19.35 -5.29 13.02
C PRO A 4 -18.91 -6.21 11.88
N LEU A 5 -18.65 -5.63 10.73
CA LEU A 5 -18.12 -6.30 9.56
C LEU A 5 -16.59 -6.24 9.61
N TYR A 6 -15.93 -7.33 9.96
CA TYR A 6 -14.48 -7.43 10.00
C TYR A 6 -13.92 -7.83 8.61
N ASN A 7 -14.19 -7.01 7.59
CA ASN A 7 -13.84 -7.35 6.21
C ASN A 7 -12.54 -6.71 5.71
N THR A 8 -11.97 -5.72 6.40
CA THR A 8 -10.73 -5.09 5.94
C THR A 8 -9.51 -5.92 6.33
N VAL A 9 -8.63 -6.17 5.37
CA VAL A 9 -7.38 -6.94 5.59
C VAL A 9 -6.17 -6.04 5.82
N ASP A 10 -6.29 -4.74 5.68
CA ASP A 10 -5.21 -3.75 5.77
C ASP A 10 -5.18 -2.98 7.10
N ALA A 11 -6.35 -2.54 7.57
CA ALA A 11 -6.45 -1.56 8.66
C ALA A 11 -5.75 -1.99 9.96
N ALA A 12 -5.87 -3.27 10.34
CA ALA A 12 -5.25 -3.76 11.58
C ALA A 12 -3.71 -3.83 11.46
N LEU A 13 -3.17 -4.18 10.28
CA LEU A 13 -1.72 -4.16 10.03
C LEU A 13 -1.18 -2.72 9.99
N LEU A 14 -1.95 -1.80 9.41
CA LEU A 14 -1.61 -0.38 9.40
C LEU A 14 -1.67 0.22 10.82
N PHE A 15 -2.54 -0.27 11.71
CA PHE A 15 -2.52 0.13 13.12
C PHE A 15 -1.18 -0.20 13.78
N ILE A 16 -0.64 -1.41 13.60
CA ILE A 16 0.68 -1.80 14.12
C ILE A 16 1.77 -0.86 13.57
N ASN A 17 1.71 -0.55 12.27
CA ASN A 17 2.63 0.40 11.64
C ASN A 17 2.52 1.80 12.25
N CYS A 18 1.30 2.30 12.53
CA CYS A 18 1.10 3.60 13.18
C CYS A 18 1.68 3.65 14.60
N VAL A 19 1.52 2.58 15.38
CA VAL A 19 2.13 2.47 16.73
C VAL A 19 3.65 2.57 16.64
N TYR A 20 4.26 1.87 15.68
CA TYR A 20 5.71 1.94 15.48
C TYR A 20 6.18 3.34 15.06
N LEU A 21 5.51 3.98 14.11
CA LEU A 21 5.85 5.34 13.67
C LEU A 21 5.67 6.37 14.80
N TYR A 22 4.64 6.22 15.63
CA TYR A 22 4.46 7.04 16.84
C TYR A 22 5.63 6.83 17.81
N TYR A 23 6.00 5.58 18.09
CA TYR A 23 7.15 5.27 18.92
C TYR A 23 8.46 5.85 18.36
N GLU A 24 8.68 5.74 17.05
CA GLU A 24 9.87 6.33 16.43
C GLU A 24 9.94 7.86 16.61
N ALA A 25 8.80 8.54 16.58
CA ALA A 25 8.72 9.97 16.75
C ALA A 25 8.84 10.43 18.21
N THR A 26 8.30 9.67 19.17
CA THR A 26 8.15 10.08 20.58
C THR A 26 9.06 9.34 21.55
N LYS A 27 9.45 8.10 21.21
CA LYS A 27 10.11 7.12 22.08
C LYS A 27 9.26 6.73 23.30
N ASP A 28 7.94 6.88 23.21
CA ASP A 28 6.97 6.56 24.27
C ASP A 28 6.72 5.05 24.37
N MET A 29 7.55 4.37 25.15
CA MET A 29 7.41 2.94 25.44
C MET A 29 6.25 2.62 26.38
N GLU A 30 5.74 3.60 27.16
CA GLU A 30 4.58 3.38 28.02
C GLU A 30 3.33 3.16 27.18
N PHE A 31 3.10 4.01 26.19
CA PHE A 31 2.03 3.84 25.22
C PHE A 31 2.16 2.51 24.44
N VAL A 32 3.38 2.14 24.00
CA VAL A 32 3.59 0.86 23.32
C VAL A 32 3.15 -0.31 24.21
N ARG A 33 3.54 -0.32 25.51
CA ARG A 33 3.13 -1.38 26.45
C ARG A 33 1.61 -1.44 26.65
N GLU A 34 0.94 -0.28 26.68
CA GLU A 34 -0.52 -0.22 26.80
C GLU A 34 -1.22 -0.89 25.60
N VAL A 35 -0.76 -0.61 24.38
CA VAL A 35 -1.39 -1.10 23.14
C VAL A 35 -0.88 -2.47 22.69
N TYR A 36 0.25 -2.94 23.21
CA TYR A 36 0.89 -4.19 22.82
C TYR A 36 -0.04 -5.41 22.87
N PRO A 37 -0.90 -5.61 23.91
CA PRO A 37 -1.86 -6.71 23.91
C PRO A 37 -2.90 -6.65 22.78
N VAL A 38 -3.15 -5.46 22.23
CA VAL A 38 -4.01 -5.31 21.04
C VAL A 38 -3.26 -5.77 19.79
N MET A 39 -1.98 -5.41 19.67
CA MET A 39 -1.13 -5.82 18.57
C MET A 39 -0.97 -7.35 18.55
N GLU A 40 -0.75 -8.00 19.70
CA GLU A 40 -0.71 -9.47 19.80
C GLU A 40 -2.01 -10.11 19.29
N ARG A 41 -3.18 -9.62 19.73
CA ARG A 41 -4.46 -10.14 19.24
C ARG A 41 -4.65 -9.95 17.73
N ILE A 42 -4.11 -8.88 17.16
CA ILE A 42 -4.11 -8.68 15.71
C ILE A 42 -3.26 -9.77 15.04
N MET A 43 -2.05 -9.99 15.51
CA MET A 43 -1.15 -11.01 14.97
C MET A 43 -1.76 -12.42 15.07
N ASP A 44 -2.34 -12.76 16.21
CA ASP A 44 -3.04 -14.03 16.42
C ASP A 44 -4.24 -14.19 15.48
N GLY A 45 -4.99 -13.11 15.24
CA GLY A 45 -6.12 -13.11 14.31
C GLY A 45 -5.69 -13.44 12.88
N TYR A 46 -4.61 -12.87 12.40
CA TYR A 46 -4.07 -13.20 11.07
C TYR A 46 -3.51 -14.62 10.99
N GLN A 47 -2.86 -15.10 12.04
CA GLN A 47 -2.29 -16.45 12.07
C GLN A 47 -3.37 -17.53 12.17
N SER A 48 -4.35 -17.32 13.03
CA SER A 48 -5.44 -18.28 13.29
C SER A 48 -6.55 -18.24 12.24
N GLY A 49 -6.64 -17.13 11.52
CA GLY A 49 -7.69 -16.86 10.56
C GLY A 49 -8.92 -16.17 11.15
N THR A 50 -9.55 -15.34 10.34
CA THR A 50 -10.78 -14.59 10.63
C THR A 50 -11.82 -14.79 9.54
N LYS A 51 -12.89 -13.97 9.52
CA LYS A 51 -13.91 -13.98 8.45
C LYS A 51 -13.29 -13.55 7.10
N PHE A 52 -14.01 -13.79 6.01
CA PHE A 52 -13.67 -13.39 4.65
C PHE A 52 -12.36 -14.01 4.10
N GLY A 53 -12.04 -15.23 4.54
CA GLY A 53 -10.86 -15.93 4.07
C GLY A 53 -9.52 -15.30 4.50
N ILE A 54 -9.53 -14.36 5.45
CA ILE A 54 -8.31 -13.71 5.96
C ILE A 54 -7.58 -14.67 6.89
N HIS A 55 -6.40 -15.15 6.48
CA HIS A 55 -5.56 -16.05 7.28
C HIS A 55 -4.13 -16.10 6.77
N MET A 56 -3.23 -16.54 7.62
CA MET A 56 -1.86 -16.90 7.23
C MET A 56 -1.84 -18.30 6.62
N ASP A 57 -1.31 -18.43 5.40
CA ASP A 57 -1.13 -19.72 4.73
C ASP A 57 0.17 -20.42 5.18
N THR A 58 0.31 -21.67 4.76
CA THR A 58 1.47 -22.54 5.10
C THR A 58 2.81 -21.98 4.69
N ASP A 59 2.89 -21.08 3.72
CA ASP A 59 4.11 -20.38 3.31
C ASP A 59 4.40 -19.11 4.11
N GLY A 60 3.56 -18.78 5.11
CA GLY A 60 3.68 -17.62 5.98
C GLY A 60 3.03 -16.35 5.44
N LEU A 61 2.57 -16.35 4.19
CA LEU A 61 1.91 -15.21 3.57
C LEU A 61 0.44 -15.12 3.96
N ILE A 62 -0.11 -13.92 3.98
CA ILE A 62 -1.53 -13.68 4.24
C ILE A 62 -2.35 -13.87 2.96
N CYS A 63 -3.37 -14.73 3.07
CA CYS A 63 -4.47 -14.85 2.14
C CYS A 63 -5.64 -14.00 2.61
N ALA A 64 -6.44 -13.50 1.68
CA ALA A 64 -7.69 -12.79 1.97
C ALA A 64 -8.67 -12.91 0.81
N GLY A 65 -9.96 -12.77 1.12
CA GLY A 65 -11.04 -12.70 0.16
C GLY A 65 -11.68 -14.05 -0.17
N GLU A 66 -13.00 -14.02 -0.30
CA GLU A 66 -13.84 -15.14 -0.73
C GLU A 66 -15.12 -14.62 -1.36
N GLY A 67 -15.65 -15.33 -2.34
CA GLY A 67 -16.93 -15.00 -2.98
C GLY A 67 -16.92 -13.60 -3.62
N LEU A 68 -17.77 -12.70 -3.13
CA LEU A 68 -17.87 -11.30 -3.56
C LEU A 68 -17.40 -10.32 -2.47
N ALA A 69 -16.55 -10.77 -1.54
CA ALA A 69 -16.04 -9.94 -0.47
C ALA A 69 -15.10 -8.85 -0.99
N GLN A 70 -15.24 -7.67 -0.41
CA GLN A 70 -14.36 -6.51 -0.64
C GLN A 70 -13.47 -6.38 0.59
N VAL A 71 -12.20 -6.76 0.50
CA VAL A 71 -11.29 -6.90 1.64
C VAL A 71 -10.09 -5.97 1.61
N THR A 72 -9.64 -5.54 0.41
CA THR A 72 -8.57 -4.56 0.24
C THR A 72 -9.12 -3.18 -0.16
N TRP A 73 -8.29 -2.16 -0.12
CA TRP A 73 -8.64 -0.81 -0.56
C TRP A 73 -9.06 -0.73 -2.04
N MET A 74 -8.58 -1.68 -2.84
CA MET A 74 -8.80 -1.70 -4.30
C MET A 74 -10.00 -2.54 -4.71
N ASP A 75 -10.58 -3.32 -3.80
CA ASP A 75 -11.77 -4.13 -4.11
C ASP A 75 -13.01 -3.25 -4.30
N VAL A 76 -13.66 -3.40 -5.43
CA VAL A 76 -14.97 -2.81 -5.71
C VAL A 76 -15.93 -3.87 -6.22
N ARG A 77 -17.20 -3.73 -5.92
CA ARG A 77 -18.25 -4.67 -6.36
C ARG A 77 -19.28 -3.97 -7.22
N VAL A 78 -19.55 -4.54 -8.38
CA VAL A 78 -20.59 -4.09 -9.31
C VAL A 78 -21.57 -5.23 -9.52
N GLY A 79 -22.70 -5.22 -8.80
CA GLY A 79 -23.65 -6.35 -8.80
C GLY A 79 -23.00 -7.65 -8.35
N GLU A 80 -22.87 -8.60 -9.24
CA GLU A 80 -22.23 -9.90 -9.01
C GLU A 80 -20.80 -9.98 -9.59
N ILE A 81 -20.19 -8.84 -9.92
CA ILE A 81 -18.85 -8.75 -10.52
C ILE A 81 -17.91 -8.00 -9.57
N LEU A 82 -16.68 -8.46 -9.49
CA LEU A 82 -15.54 -7.74 -8.91
C LEU A 82 -14.64 -7.28 -10.07
N PRO A 83 -14.62 -6.00 -10.42
CA PRO A 83 -13.77 -5.48 -11.50
C PRO A 83 -12.28 -5.70 -11.25
N THR A 84 -11.88 -5.67 -10.00
CA THR A 84 -10.50 -5.86 -9.54
C THR A 84 -10.48 -6.93 -8.45
N PRO A 85 -10.70 -8.23 -8.79
CA PRO A 85 -10.73 -9.28 -7.77
C PRO A 85 -9.34 -9.47 -7.18
N ARG A 86 -9.21 -9.25 -5.87
CA ARG A 86 -7.94 -9.37 -5.16
C ARG A 86 -7.98 -10.45 -4.08
N HIS A 87 -8.62 -11.59 -4.43
CA HIS A 87 -8.72 -12.76 -3.58
C HIS A 87 -7.52 -13.68 -3.74
N GLY A 88 -6.82 -13.91 -2.66
CA GLY A 88 -5.54 -14.61 -2.60
C GLY A 88 -4.55 -13.86 -1.72
N LYS A 89 -3.31 -13.69 -2.18
CA LYS A 89 -2.21 -13.03 -1.45
C LYS A 89 -1.92 -11.68 -2.11
N PRO A 90 -2.55 -10.57 -1.67
CA PRO A 90 -2.27 -9.24 -2.22
C PRO A 90 -0.87 -8.76 -1.84
N VAL A 91 -0.19 -8.06 -2.75
CA VAL A 91 1.21 -7.67 -2.60
C VAL A 91 1.43 -6.71 -1.43
N GLU A 92 0.60 -5.66 -1.31
CA GLU A 92 0.71 -4.67 -0.22
C GLU A 92 0.37 -5.27 1.13
N ILE A 93 -0.62 -6.16 1.19
CA ILE A 93 -1.01 -6.82 2.45
C ILE A 93 0.15 -7.65 3.00
N ASN A 94 0.85 -8.37 2.14
CA ASN A 94 2.01 -9.15 2.53
C ASN A 94 3.23 -8.28 2.88
N ALA A 95 3.33 -7.10 2.30
CA ALA A 95 4.29 -6.08 2.73
C ALA A 95 3.96 -5.53 4.12
N TYR A 96 2.69 -5.21 4.41
CA TYR A 96 2.24 -4.79 5.73
C TYR A 96 2.42 -5.89 6.78
N TRP A 97 2.16 -7.14 6.42
CA TRP A 97 2.36 -8.30 7.28
C TRP A 97 3.82 -8.49 7.69
N TYR A 98 4.74 -8.47 6.72
CA TYR A 98 6.17 -8.52 7.01
C TYR A 98 6.61 -7.38 7.92
N ASN A 99 6.19 -6.17 7.62
CA ASN A 99 6.47 -4.98 8.43
C ASN A 99 5.94 -5.15 9.87
N ALA A 100 4.71 -5.68 10.04
CA ALA A 100 4.15 -5.95 11.36
C ALA A 100 4.97 -7.00 12.14
N LEU A 101 5.39 -8.09 11.50
CA LEU A 101 6.26 -9.09 12.11
C LEU A 101 7.57 -8.47 12.63
N LYS A 102 8.21 -7.62 11.83
CA LYS A 102 9.45 -6.93 12.21
C LYS A 102 9.25 -5.92 13.32
N ILE A 103 8.11 -5.25 13.36
CA ILE A 103 7.73 -4.35 14.47
C ILE A 103 7.54 -5.14 15.76
N MET A 104 6.81 -6.26 15.71
CA MET A 104 6.61 -7.12 16.87
C MET A 104 7.93 -7.71 17.37
N GLU A 105 8.82 -8.14 16.48
CA GLU A 105 10.19 -8.56 16.83
C GLU A 105 10.93 -7.45 17.59
N THR A 106 10.85 -6.20 17.12
CA THR A 106 11.52 -5.04 17.73
C THR A 106 11.00 -4.76 19.13
N PHE A 107 9.69 -4.87 19.37
CA PHE A 107 9.10 -4.57 20.69
C PHE A 107 9.18 -5.70 21.71
N THR A 108 9.60 -6.90 21.31
CA THR A 108 9.70 -8.07 22.21
C THR A 108 11.10 -8.36 22.73
N GLU A 109 12.10 -7.66 22.25
CA GLU A 109 13.54 -7.73 22.60
C GLU A 109 14.02 -9.09 23.20
N GLU A 110 14.93 -9.77 22.53
CA GLU A 110 15.68 -10.99 22.95
C GLU A 110 14.87 -12.14 23.61
N THR A 111 13.55 -12.15 23.48
CA THR A 111 12.65 -13.17 24.01
C THR A 111 12.47 -14.34 23.02
N GLU A 112 11.83 -15.42 23.48
CA GLU A 112 11.38 -16.51 22.59
C GLU A 112 10.38 -16.00 21.55
N THR A 113 9.51 -15.08 21.95
CA THR A 113 8.54 -14.41 21.07
C THR A 113 9.24 -13.60 19.98
N SER A 114 10.30 -12.86 20.32
CA SER A 114 11.12 -12.15 19.31
C SER A 114 11.70 -13.09 18.26
N ARG A 115 12.27 -14.22 18.71
CA ARG A 115 12.81 -15.23 17.80
C ARG A 115 11.75 -15.85 16.89
N TYR A 116 10.56 -16.09 17.43
CA TYR A 116 9.42 -16.55 16.64
C TYR A 116 9.04 -15.58 15.52
N TYR A 117 8.88 -14.28 15.85
CA TYR A 117 8.58 -13.27 14.84
C TYR A 117 9.69 -13.12 13.80
N ALA A 118 10.96 -13.17 14.22
CA ALA A 118 12.11 -13.14 13.32
C ALA A 118 12.08 -14.31 12.31
N GLN A 119 11.88 -15.53 12.79
CA GLN A 119 11.83 -16.74 11.93
C GLN A 119 10.64 -16.69 10.96
N LEU A 120 9.48 -16.23 11.44
CA LEU A 120 8.31 -16.07 10.57
C LEU A 120 8.53 -14.96 9.53
N ALA A 121 9.16 -13.87 9.90
CA ALA A 121 9.51 -12.79 8.96
C ALA A 121 10.48 -13.28 7.87
N GLU A 122 11.47 -14.10 8.21
CA GLU A 122 12.37 -14.72 7.21
C GLU A 122 11.60 -15.60 6.23
N LYS A 123 10.71 -16.46 6.74
CA LYS A 123 9.86 -17.30 5.90
C LYS A 123 8.98 -16.50 4.95
N VAL A 124 8.36 -15.42 5.46
CA VAL A 124 7.55 -14.48 4.66
C VAL A 124 8.38 -13.82 3.58
N ARG A 125 9.57 -13.31 3.90
CA ARG A 125 10.49 -12.67 2.94
C ARG A 125 10.87 -13.63 1.79
N ASP A 126 11.22 -14.85 2.13
CA ASP A 126 11.67 -15.84 1.14
C ASP A 126 10.49 -16.21 0.22
N SER A 127 9.32 -16.53 0.80
CA SER A 127 8.08 -16.82 0.05
C SER A 127 7.64 -15.65 -0.82
N PHE A 128 7.70 -14.42 -0.29
CA PHE A 128 7.33 -13.22 -1.02
C PHE A 128 8.25 -12.99 -2.23
N THR A 129 9.56 -13.05 -2.00
CA THR A 129 10.54 -12.81 -3.07
C THR A 129 10.42 -13.83 -4.19
N GLU A 130 10.21 -15.11 -3.85
CA GLU A 130 10.02 -16.18 -4.84
C GLU A 130 8.74 -16.00 -5.66
N LYS A 131 7.62 -15.68 -4.99
CA LYS A 131 6.30 -15.70 -5.63
C LYS A 131 5.95 -14.43 -6.37
N PHE A 132 6.37 -13.27 -5.87
CA PHE A 132 5.93 -11.98 -6.41
C PHE A 132 6.88 -11.36 -7.44
N TRP A 133 8.17 -11.65 -7.41
CA TRP A 133 9.13 -11.01 -8.30
C TRP A 133 8.95 -11.43 -9.77
N MET A 134 8.84 -10.45 -10.67
CA MET A 134 8.79 -10.62 -12.13
C MET A 134 10.05 -10.03 -12.78
N SER A 135 11.04 -10.89 -13.04
CA SER A 135 12.34 -10.45 -13.59
C SER A 135 12.22 -9.80 -14.98
N GLN A 136 11.25 -10.23 -15.81
CA GLN A 136 11.04 -9.70 -17.16
C GLN A 136 10.43 -8.29 -17.15
N LYS A 137 9.66 -7.96 -16.10
CA LYS A 137 9.00 -6.66 -15.94
C LYS A 137 9.68 -5.74 -14.93
N ASN A 138 10.69 -6.23 -14.18
CA ASN A 138 11.37 -5.52 -13.09
C ASN A 138 10.40 -4.96 -12.02
N CYS A 139 9.36 -5.70 -11.71
CA CYS A 139 8.32 -5.30 -10.75
C CYS A 139 7.72 -6.51 -10.04
N LEU A 140 6.74 -6.28 -9.17
CA LEU A 140 6.02 -7.31 -8.43
C LEU A 140 4.67 -7.61 -9.10
N LYS A 141 4.23 -8.86 -8.98
CA LYS A 141 2.84 -9.25 -9.23
C LYS A 141 1.93 -8.54 -8.24
N ASP A 142 0.75 -8.17 -8.66
CA ASP A 142 -0.23 -7.53 -7.77
C ASP A 142 -0.87 -8.51 -6.79
N LEU A 143 -1.10 -9.75 -7.25
CA LEU A 143 -1.76 -10.80 -6.50
C LEU A 143 -1.19 -12.17 -6.86
N VAL A 144 -1.14 -13.07 -5.88
CA VAL A 144 -0.87 -14.51 -6.09
C VAL A 144 -2.02 -15.32 -5.48
N SER A 145 -2.62 -16.24 -6.24
CA SER A 145 -3.71 -17.10 -5.79
C SER A 145 -3.47 -18.55 -6.26
N GLY A 146 -3.01 -19.39 -5.37
CA GLY A 146 -2.62 -20.77 -5.71
C GLY A 146 -1.51 -20.80 -6.77
N THR A 147 -1.83 -21.35 -7.94
CA THR A 147 -0.94 -21.41 -9.12
C THR A 147 -1.12 -20.22 -10.07
N GLU A 148 -2.14 -19.40 -9.85
CA GLU A 148 -2.44 -18.22 -10.67
C GLU A 148 -1.85 -16.95 -10.04
N ALA A 149 -1.68 -15.92 -10.86
CA ALA A 149 -1.20 -14.64 -10.40
C ALA A 149 -1.69 -13.50 -11.29
N ASP A 150 -2.04 -12.38 -10.69
CA ASP A 150 -2.21 -11.13 -11.41
C ASP A 150 -0.84 -10.50 -11.68
N THR A 151 -0.50 -10.40 -12.96
CA THR A 151 0.77 -9.84 -13.43
C THR A 151 0.62 -8.42 -14.02
N GLN A 152 -0.53 -7.80 -13.84
CA GLN A 152 -0.78 -6.41 -14.22
C GLN A 152 0.12 -5.48 -13.41
N ILE A 153 0.57 -4.38 -14.03
CA ILE A 153 1.38 -3.39 -13.32
C ILE A 153 0.44 -2.42 -12.64
N ARG A 154 0.37 -2.54 -11.30
CA ARG A 154 -0.47 -1.74 -10.41
C ARG A 154 0.35 -1.02 -9.35
N CYS A 155 -0.20 0.02 -8.76
CA CYS A 155 0.50 0.85 -7.77
C CYS A 155 0.73 0.15 -6.42
N ASN A 156 0.01 -0.93 -6.11
CA ASN A 156 0.07 -1.60 -4.80
C ASN A 156 1.47 -2.07 -4.41
N GLN A 157 2.30 -2.44 -5.36
CA GLN A 157 3.66 -2.91 -5.10
C GLN A 157 4.56 -1.88 -4.39
N ILE A 158 4.22 -0.59 -4.46
CA ILE A 158 5.06 0.47 -3.87
C ILE A 158 5.12 0.39 -2.35
N TRP A 159 4.08 -0.15 -1.69
CA TRP A 159 4.10 -0.34 -0.24
C TRP A 159 5.11 -1.39 0.22
N ALA A 160 5.51 -2.32 -0.64
CA ALA A 160 6.61 -3.25 -0.32
C ALA A 160 7.96 -2.54 -0.14
N LEU A 161 8.08 -1.28 -0.60
CA LEU A 161 9.30 -0.49 -0.55
C LEU A 161 9.22 0.66 0.47
N SER A 162 8.02 1.16 0.77
CA SER A 162 7.80 2.37 1.57
C SER A 162 7.53 2.10 3.06
N MET A 163 7.33 0.84 3.45
CA MET A 163 7.21 0.47 4.86
C MET A 163 8.55 0.63 5.60
N PRO A 164 8.55 0.83 6.93
CA PRO A 164 9.76 0.86 7.75
C PRO A 164 10.67 -0.35 7.55
N PHE A 165 10.08 -1.55 7.46
CA PHE A 165 10.80 -2.79 7.20
C PHE A 165 10.38 -3.37 5.86
N THR A 166 11.36 -3.65 5.00
CA THR A 166 11.13 -4.14 3.63
C THR A 166 11.90 -5.42 3.36
N MET A 167 11.45 -6.19 2.38
CA MET A 167 11.90 -7.57 2.13
C MET A 167 12.89 -7.71 0.99
N LEU A 168 12.88 -6.76 0.05
CA LEU A 168 13.57 -6.91 -1.22
C LEU A 168 15.01 -6.39 -1.16
N GLU A 169 15.85 -6.95 -2.01
CA GLU A 169 17.20 -6.44 -2.23
C GLU A 169 17.17 -5.02 -2.84
N PRO A 170 18.12 -4.14 -2.47
CA PRO A 170 18.12 -2.73 -2.91
C PRO A 170 18.07 -2.56 -4.43
N GLU A 171 18.68 -3.45 -5.19
CA GLU A 171 18.65 -3.45 -6.66
C GLU A 171 17.24 -3.67 -7.21
N LYS A 172 16.50 -4.62 -6.61
CA LYS A 172 15.10 -4.87 -6.99
C LYS A 172 14.20 -3.71 -6.62
N GLU A 173 14.37 -3.12 -5.42
CA GLU A 173 13.61 -1.95 -5.01
C GLU A 173 13.80 -0.78 -5.99
N ARG A 174 15.02 -0.52 -6.44
CA ARG A 174 15.31 0.52 -7.43
C ARG A 174 14.58 0.26 -8.75
N LYS A 175 14.64 -0.96 -9.26
CA LYS A 175 13.95 -1.34 -10.50
C LYS A 175 12.44 -1.18 -10.40
N ILE A 176 11.84 -1.51 -9.25
CA ILE A 176 10.41 -1.30 -9.02
C ILE A 176 10.08 0.20 -9.05
N VAL A 177 10.84 1.05 -8.35
CA VAL A 177 10.61 2.50 -8.36
C VAL A 177 10.68 3.06 -9.78
N GLU A 178 11.67 2.63 -10.58
CA GLU A 178 11.81 3.03 -11.99
C GLU A 178 10.62 2.56 -12.86
N THR A 179 10.20 1.30 -12.71
CA THR A 179 9.05 0.74 -13.44
C THR A 179 7.76 1.45 -13.06
N VAL A 180 7.53 1.67 -11.78
CA VAL A 180 6.32 2.36 -11.28
C VAL A 180 6.30 3.80 -11.75
N PHE A 181 7.44 4.49 -11.78
CA PHE A 181 7.54 5.83 -12.36
C PHE A 181 7.14 5.83 -13.85
N GLU A 182 7.76 4.97 -14.63
CA GLU A 182 7.53 4.92 -16.09
C GLU A 182 6.08 4.58 -16.44
N LYS A 183 5.47 3.65 -15.71
CA LYS A 183 4.17 3.08 -16.09
C LYS A 183 2.98 3.76 -15.43
N LEU A 184 3.13 4.24 -14.19
CA LEU A 184 1.99 4.63 -13.35
C LEU A 184 2.03 6.08 -12.88
N TYR A 185 3.20 6.72 -12.83
CA TYR A 185 3.34 8.06 -12.28
C TYR A 185 2.58 9.10 -13.10
N THR A 186 1.90 10.01 -12.38
CA THR A 186 1.37 11.27 -12.90
C THR A 186 1.61 12.38 -11.89
N PHE A 187 1.50 13.65 -12.29
CA PHE A 187 1.64 14.77 -11.35
C PHE A 187 0.59 14.80 -10.24
N TYR A 188 -0.57 14.18 -10.46
CA TYR A 188 -1.68 14.19 -9.50
C TYR A 188 -1.72 12.95 -8.59
N GLY A 189 -0.95 11.90 -8.93
CA GLY A 189 -0.97 10.64 -8.21
C GLY A 189 -0.44 9.47 -9.03
N MET A 190 -0.79 8.27 -8.61
CA MET A 190 -0.41 7.03 -9.27
C MET A 190 -1.61 6.42 -9.99
N ARG A 191 -1.44 6.03 -11.27
CA ARG A 191 -2.45 5.19 -11.93
C ARG A 191 -2.59 3.86 -11.22
N THR A 192 -3.80 3.37 -11.11
CA THR A 192 -4.09 2.06 -10.50
C THR A 192 -3.78 0.88 -11.43
N LEU A 193 -3.65 1.16 -12.72
CA LEU A 193 -3.28 0.20 -13.77
C LEU A 193 -2.47 0.92 -14.85
N GLU A 194 -1.49 0.25 -15.46
CA GLU A 194 -0.72 0.83 -16.56
C GLU A 194 -1.59 1.09 -17.80
N GLU A 195 -1.25 2.15 -18.55
CA GLU A 195 -2.03 2.59 -19.74
C GLU A 195 -2.02 1.58 -20.88
N ALA A 196 -0.99 0.72 -20.95
CA ALA A 196 -0.87 -0.29 -22.00
C ALA A 196 -1.71 -1.56 -21.75
N ASP A 197 -2.28 -1.70 -20.56
CA ASP A 197 -3.10 -2.87 -20.20
C ASP A 197 -4.44 -2.86 -20.97
N PRO A 198 -4.90 -3.99 -21.53
CA PRO A 198 -6.18 -4.07 -22.21
C PRO A 198 -7.39 -3.70 -21.37
N GLU A 199 -7.29 -3.84 -20.04
CA GLU A 199 -8.36 -3.49 -19.08
C GLU A 199 -8.27 -2.05 -18.60
N PHE A 200 -7.43 -1.20 -19.20
CA PHE A 200 -7.28 0.19 -18.79
C PHE A 200 -8.51 1.04 -19.07
N HIS A 201 -9.15 1.52 -18.00
CA HIS A 201 -10.35 2.38 -18.04
C HIS A 201 -10.03 3.70 -17.30
N PRO A 202 -9.53 4.73 -18.02
CA PRO A 202 -9.00 5.93 -17.37
C PRO A 202 -10.06 6.92 -16.86
N TYR A 203 -11.32 6.83 -17.31
CA TYR A 203 -12.33 7.85 -17.04
C TYR A 203 -13.40 7.38 -16.05
N TYR A 204 -13.47 8.04 -14.89
CA TYR A 204 -14.48 7.79 -13.87
C TYR A 204 -15.73 8.65 -14.15
N GLU A 205 -16.60 8.18 -15.04
CA GLU A 205 -17.76 8.94 -15.51
C GLU A 205 -18.96 8.06 -15.92
N GLY A 206 -20.14 8.69 -16.07
CA GLY A 206 -21.36 8.02 -16.51
C GLY A 206 -22.14 7.38 -15.37
N ALA A 207 -22.87 6.30 -15.66
CA ALA A 207 -23.65 5.54 -14.67
C ALA A 207 -22.73 4.87 -13.63
N MET A 208 -23.29 4.55 -12.46
CA MET A 208 -22.56 3.97 -11.34
C MET A 208 -21.74 2.74 -11.75
N GLU A 209 -22.35 1.80 -12.45
CA GLU A 209 -21.66 0.58 -12.93
C GLU A 209 -20.41 0.91 -13.78
N LYS A 210 -20.55 1.86 -14.71
CA LYS A 210 -19.43 2.29 -15.56
C LYS A 210 -18.32 2.95 -14.75
N ARG A 211 -18.67 3.76 -13.75
CA ARG A 211 -17.71 4.40 -12.86
C ARG A 211 -16.98 3.37 -12.01
N ASP A 212 -17.71 2.44 -11.41
CA ASP A 212 -17.13 1.43 -10.53
C ASP A 212 -16.23 0.45 -11.28
N MET A 213 -16.55 0.15 -12.56
CA MET A 213 -15.64 -0.58 -13.46
C MET A 213 -14.31 0.14 -13.72
N ALA A 214 -14.29 1.48 -13.70
CA ALA A 214 -13.10 2.28 -13.91
C ALA A 214 -12.32 2.59 -12.63
N TYR A 215 -12.96 2.44 -11.46
CA TYR A 215 -12.51 2.99 -10.19
C TYR A 215 -11.08 2.60 -9.78
N HIS A 216 -10.65 1.37 -10.10
CA HIS A 216 -9.28 0.89 -9.87
C HIS A 216 -8.67 0.26 -11.13
N GLN A 217 -9.16 0.64 -12.31
CA GLN A 217 -8.70 0.13 -13.60
C GLN A 217 -8.02 1.22 -14.45
N GLY A 218 -7.28 2.13 -13.82
CA GLY A 218 -6.52 3.14 -14.55
C GLY A 218 -6.73 4.58 -14.07
N THR A 219 -7.72 4.84 -13.22
CA THR A 219 -7.84 6.15 -12.53
C THR A 219 -6.59 6.42 -11.68
N VAL A 220 -6.30 7.70 -11.50
CA VAL A 220 -5.18 8.18 -10.71
C VAL A 220 -5.61 8.44 -9.27
N TRP A 221 -4.90 7.87 -8.33
CA TRP A 221 -5.12 8.07 -6.90
C TRP A 221 -3.95 8.85 -6.30
N THR A 222 -4.24 9.88 -5.52
CA THR A 222 -3.21 10.74 -4.94
C THR A 222 -2.49 10.07 -3.76
N PHE A 223 -3.19 9.29 -2.93
CA PHE A 223 -2.58 8.74 -1.73
C PHE A 223 -1.40 7.77 -1.98
N PRO A 224 -1.38 6.91 -3.04
CA PRO A 224 -0.21 6.08 -3.31
C PRO A 224 1.04 6.87 -3.71
N LEU A 225 0.87 8.14 -4.11
CA LEU A 225 1.98 9.01 -4.44
C LEU A 225 2.89 9.28 -3.24
N GLY A 226 2.30 9.37 -2.03
CA GLY A 226 3.09 9.49 -0.80
C GLY A 226 4.00 8.29 -0.58
N ALA A 227 3.46 7.08 -0.72
CA ALA A 227 4.25 5.84 -0.63
C ALA A 227 5.33 5.79 -1.72
N TYR A 228 5.03 6.24 -2.96
CA TYR A 228 6.00 6.33 -4.03
C TYR A 228 7.18 7.27 -3.69
N TYR A 229 6.92 8.48 -3.21
CA TYR A 229 7.98 9.41 -2.85
C TYR A 229 8.84 8.91 -1.68
N LEU A 230 8.24 8.23 -0.69
CA LEU A 230 9.00 7.61 0.39
C LEU A 230 9.91 6.50 -0.13
N ALA A 231 9.44 5.67 -1.05
CA ALA A 231 10.25 4.64 -1.71
C ALA A 231 11.36 5.27 -2.58
N TYR A 232 11.05 6.31 -3.35
CA TYR A 232 12.02 7.07 -4.13
C TYR A 232 13.13 7.64 -3.26
N LEU A 233 12.76 8.33 -2.17
CA LEU A 233 13.74 8.89 -1.22
C LEU A 233 14.62 7.78 -0.63
N LYS A 234 14.04 6.64 -0.25
CA LYS A 234 14.76 5.49 0.30
C LYS A 234 15.80 4.95 -0.68
N VAL A 235 15.42 4.61 -1.92
CA VAL A 235 16.34 4.02 -2.91
C VAL A 235 17.44 4.99 -3.35
N HIS A 236 17.25 6.30 -3.13
CA HIS A 236 18.23 7.35 -3.32
C HIS A 236 18.92 7.81 -2.02
N ALA A 237 18.85 6.98 -0.96
CA ALA A 237 19.49 7.18 0.34
C ALA A 237 19.19 8.56 0.98
N TYR A 238 17.98 9.09 0.77
CA TYR A 238 17.55 10.41 1.24
C TYR A 238 18.56 11.53 0.92
N SER A 239 19.19 11.44 -0.24
CA SER A 239 20.15 12.46 -0.70
C SER A 239 19.46 13.83 -0.87
N GLU A 240 20.22 14.92 -0.69
CA GLU A 240 19.67 16.28 -0.88
C GLU A 240 19.11 16.47 -2.31
N ARG A 241 19.72 15.82 -3.30
CA ARG A 241 19.21 15.83 -4.68
C ARG A 241 17.83 15.17 -4.74
N ALA A 242 17.66 13.97 -4.17
CA ALA A 242 16.37 13.28 -4.17
C ALA A 242 15.30 14.07 -3.42
N LYS A 243 15.65 14.71 -2.29
CA LYS A 243 14.72 15.58 -1.56
C LYS A 243 14.29 16.78 -2.39
N GLN A 244 15.21 17.38 -3.12
CA GLN A 244 14.91 18.51 -4.01
C GLN A 244 14.02 18.09 -5.16
N ASP A 245 14.30 16.94 -5.80
CA ASP A 245 13.46 16.38 -6.87
C ASP A 245 12.01 16.16 -6.40
N VAL A 246 11.81 15.56 -5.22
CA VAL A 246 10.49 15.36 -4.62
C VAL A 246 9.81 16.68 -4.28
N LYS A 247 10.53 17.63 -3.72
CA LYS A 247 9.99 18.96 -3.41
C LYS A 247 9.46 19.68 -4.65
N GLU A 248 10.22 19.66 -5.74
CA GLU A 248 9.80 20.25 -7.01
C GLU A 248 8.52 19.62 -7.56
N GLN A 249 8.36 18.30 -7.42
CA GLN A 249 7.13 17.60 -7.82
C GLN A 249 5.94 17.97 -6.92
N LEU A 250 6.15 18.08 -5.61
CA LEU A 250 5.11 18.49 -4.67
C LEU A 250 4.65 19.94 -4.92
N GLU A 251 5.55 20.85 -5.28
CA GLU A 251 5.22 22.23 -5.66
C GLU A 251 4.28 22.28 -6.88
N VAL A 252 4.47 21.36 -7.85
CA VAL A 252 3.54 21.21 -8.99
C VAL A 252 2.18 20.70 -8.51
N LEU A 253 2.16 19.71 -7.62
CA LEU A 253 0.91 19.15 -7.09
C LEU A 253 0.14 20.18 -6.24
N GLU A 254 0.79 21.14 -5.61
CA GLU A 254 0.11 22.22 -4.86
C GLU A 254 -0.87 23.02 -5.72
N CYS A 255 -0.68 23.05 -7.04
CA CYS A 255 -1.66 23.65 -7.95
C CYS A 255 -3.03 22.96 -7.86
N ALA A 256 -3.06 21.67 -7.58
CA ALA A 256 -4.29 20.90 -7.40
C ALA A 256 -5.14 21.37 -6.21
N LEU A 257 -4.55 22.02 -5.20
CA LEU A 257 -5.25 22.64 -4.08
C LEU A 257 -6.15 23.81 -4.50
N LYS A 258 -6.01 24.30 -5.72
CA LYS A 258 -6.82 25.39 -6.31
C LYS A 258 -7.93 24.87 -7.22
N GLU A 259 -7.99 23.56 -7.43
CA GLU A 259 -8.95 22.88 -8.28
C GLU A 259 -9.95 22.08 -7.43
N GLY A 260 -11.13 21.80 -7.97
CA GLY A 260 -12.13 21.00 -7.28
C GLY A 260 -12.56 21.62 -5.94
N CYS A 261 -12.12 21.05 -4.82
CA CYS A 261 -12.32 21.62 -3.48
C CYS A 261 -11.09 22.43 -3.06
N ILE A 262 -11.22 23.74 -3.05
CA ILE A 262 -10.12 24.65 -2.73
C ILE A 262 -9.52 24.34 -1.36
N GLY A 263 -8.20 24.16 -1.33
CA GLY A 263 -7.43 23.83 -0.12
C GLY A 263 -7.49 22.36 0.31
N GLN A 264 -8.04 21.50 -0.55
CA GLN A 264 -8.13 20.07 -0.32
C GLN A 264 -7.63 19.28 -1.55
N LEU A 265 -7.34 18.00 -1.36
CA LEU A 265 -7.05 17.07 -2.44
C LEU A 265 -8.21 16.09 -2.62
N PRO A 266 -8.63 15.85 -3.86
CA PRO A 266 -9.69 14.89 -4.13
C PRO A 266 -9.20 13.45 -3.92
N GLU A 267 -10.12 12.53 -4.03
CA GLU A 267 -9.86 11.10 -3.96
C GLU A 267 -9.09 10.61 -5.19
N ILE A 268 -9.62 10.91 -6.37
CA ILE A 268 -9.11 10.42 -7.65
C ILE A 268 -9.10 11.50 -8.73
N TYR A 269 -8.36 11.20 -9.80
CA TYR A 269 -8.40 11.92 -11.07
C TYR A 269 -8.60 10.94 -12.23
N ASP A 270 -9.02 11.44 -13.39
CA ASP A 270 -9.01 10.66 -14.61
C ASP A 270 -7.57 10.23 -14.95
N GLY A 271 -7.40 9.00 -15.43
CA GLY A 271 -6.10 8.40 -15.70
C GLY A 271 -5.44 8.87 -17.00
N LYS A 272 -6.18 9.62 -17.85
CA LYS A 272 -5.73 10.12 -19.16
C LYS A 272 -6.34 11.49 -19.43
N ASN A 273 -5.71 12.25 -20.33
CA ASN A 273 -6.22 13.57 -20.76
C ASN A 273 -7.57 13.49 -21.49
N PRO A 274 -8.49 14.41 -21.24
CA PRO A 274 -8.40 15.49 -20.26
C PRO A 274 -8.52 14.96 -18.81
N VAL A 275 -7.65 15.45 -17.92
CA VAL A 275 -7.64 15.04 -16.51
C VAL A 275 -8.61 15.91 -15.73
N SER A 276 -9.50 15.30 -14.98
CA SER A 276 -10.44 15.96 -14.06
C SER A 276 -10.45 15.28 -12.70
N SER A 277 -10.59 16.06 -11.64
CA SER A 277 -10.80 15.53 -10.29
C SER A 277 -12.16 14.84 -10.17
N LYS A 278 -12.21 13.71 -9.49
CA LYS A 278 -13.38 12.83 -9.34
C LYS A 278 -13.44 12.24 -7.93
N GLY A 279 -14.48 11.45 -7.69
CA GLY A 279 -14.71 10.79 -6.41
C GLY A 279 -15.05 11.78 -5.30
N CYS A 280 -14.56 11.52 -4.08
CA CYS A 280 -14.72 12.44 -2.97
C CYS A 280 -13.86 13.69 -3.20
N PHE A 281 -14.45 14.87 -3.02
CA PHE A 281 -13.78 16.15 -3.29
C PHE A 281 -12.69 16.51 -2.27
N ALA A 282 -12.68 15.88 -1.10
CA ALA A 282 -11.70 16.09 -0.03
C ALA A 282 -11.41 14.75 0.66
N GLN A 283 -10.22 14.20 0.41
CA GLN A 283 -9.85 12.86 0.87
C GLN A 283 -8.69 12.92 1.85
N ALA A 284 -8.94 12.44 3.08
CA ALA A 284 -7.97 12.54 4.18
C ALA A 284 -6.64 11.81 3.88
N TRP A 285 -6.69 10.61 3.33
CA TRP A 285 -5.46 9.87 3.02
C TRP A 285 -4.61 10.49 1.92
N SER A 286 -5.23 11.20 0.95
CA SER A 286 -4.49 11.96 -0.06
C SER A 286 -3.60 13.04 0.59
N VAL A 287 -4.13 13.74 1.60
CA VAL A 287 -3.37 14.75 2.36
C VAL A 287 -2.38 14.09 3.33
N GLY A 288 -2.83 13.08 4.07
CA GLY A 288 -2.03 12.42 5.11
C GLY A 288 -0.76 11.77 4.58
N GLU A 289 -0.83 11.09 3.45
CA GLU A 289 0.33 10.46 2.85
C GLU A 289 1.36 11.48 2.34
N LEU A 290 0.92 12.61 1.79
CA LEU A 290 1.83 13.68 1.38
C LEU A 290 2.48 14.39 2.57
N LEU A 291 1.76 14.58 3.69
CA LEU A 291 2.35 15.15 4.91
C LEU A 291 3.52 14.30 5.42
N ARG A 292 3.43 12.98 5.32
CA ARG A 292 4.54 12.06 5.65
C ARG A 292 5.77 12.32 4.78
N VAL A 293 5.58 12.66 3.52
CA VAL A 293 6.68 12.99 2.60
C VAL A 293 7.31 14.32 2.99
N TYR A 294 6.51 15.37 3.22
CA TYR A 294 7.02 16.68 3.67
C TYR A 294 7.86 16.54 4.94
N GLU A 295 7.41 15.74 5.91
CA GLU A 295 8.21 15.46 7.11
C GLU A 295 9.59 14.89 6.77
N GLN A 296 9.68 13.97 5.80
CA GLN A 296 10.95 13.33 5.45
C GLN A 296 11.88 14.26 4.68
N ILE A 297 11.37 15.12 3.79
CA ILE A 297 12.24 16.07 3.05
C ILE A 297 12.74 17.21 3.93
N GLU A 298 11.99 17.58 4.97
CA GLU A 298 12.38 18.64 5.92
C GLU A 298 13.31 18.16 7.02
N LYS A 299 13.36 16.84 7.29
CA LYS A 299 14.30 16.29 8.27
C LYS A 299 15.74 16.62 7.89
N LYS A 300 16.40 17.44 8.71
CA LYS A 300 17.86 17.65 8.61
C LYS A 300 18.57 16.37 9.05
N LYS A 301 19.60 15.96 8.31
CA LYS A 301 20.51 14.92 8.79
C LYS A 301 21.06 15.35 10.15
N LYS A 302 20.75 14.56 11.19
CA LYS A 302 21.36 14.74 12.53
C LYS A 302 22.82 14.31 12.49
#